data_d103eb073266841c4d2d6f83085f3ef5
#
_entry.id   d103eb073266841c4d2d6f83085f3ef5
#
_cell.length_a   1.000
_cell.length_b   1.000
_cell.length_c   1.000
_cell.angle_alpha   90.00
_cell.angle_beta   90.00
_cell.angle_gamma   90.00
#
_symmetry.space_group_name_H-M   'P 1'
#
loop_
_entity.id
_entity.type
_entity.pdbx_description
1 polymer ?
#
loop_
_entity_poly.entity_id
_entity_poly.type
_entity_poly.pdbx_seq_one_letter_code
_entity_poly.pdbx_strand_id
1 'polypeptide(L)'
;KLEGGVHMLWFSGAYRYPSVSYQDIALWKGEQYQKGAHLLPFFRAQISMKSVDLILGNIYGGSNRGLIAPLYNPELNLTADPETGFQVLAGAPWIDLDAWIDWQSFIFRDDTHQEAFTVGLSTRFKLNAPSSTFHCYIPLQILAQHRGGEIDTIRESSVQTLMNGAVGA
;
A
#
# COMPACT_ATOMS: atom_id res chain seq x y z
N LYS A 1 -19.22 -2.73 -7.92
CA LYS A 1 -18.35 -3.04 -9.05
C LYS A 1 -17.46 -4.23 -8.67
N LEU A 2 -17.27 -5.20 -9.60
CA LEU A 2 -16.29 -6.28 -9.44
C LEU A 2 -15.36 -6.25 -10.65
N GLU A 3 -14.08 -6.44 -10.41
CA GLU A 3 -13.04 -6.54 -11.42
C GLU A 3 -12.20 -7.79 -11.13
N GLY A 4 -11.80 -8.49 -12.19
CA GLY A 4 -10.93 -9.66 -12.11
C GLY A 4 -10.02 -9.72 -13.33
N GLY A 5 -8.80 -10.20 -13.14
CA GLY A 5 -7.80 -10.26 -14.20
C GLY A 5 -6.47 -10.84 -13.76
N VAL A 6 -5.44 -10.50 -14.52
CA VAL A 6 -4.07 -10.87 -14.25
C VAL A 6 -3.21 -9.62 -14.34
N HIS A 7 -2.37 -9.41 -13.35
CA HIS A 7 -1.30 -8.41 -13.36
C HIS A 7 0.01 -9.09 -13.77
N MET A 8 0.70 -8.53 -14.75
CA MET A 8 2.00 -9.02 -15.19
C MET A 8 3.08 -7.99 -14.89
N LEU A 9 4.07 -8.41 -14.10
CA LEU A 9 5.30 -7.66 -13.88
C LEU A 9 6.42 -8.30 -14.71
N TRP A 10 7.13 -7.50 -15.48
CA TRP A 10 8.29 -7.96 -16.26
C TRP A 10 9.56 -7.25 -15.79
N PHE A 11 10.50 -8.02 -15.30
CA PHE A 11 11.78 -7.53 -14.82
C PHE A 11 12.93 -7.94 -15.71
N SER A 12 13.68 -6.96 -16.19
CA SER A 12 14.84 -7.18 -17.06
C SER A 12 16.01 -6.29 -16.64
N GLY A 13 17.23 -6.71 -16.93
CA GLY A 13 18.45 -5.95 -16.73
C GLY A 13 19.09 -6.14 -15.35
N ALA A 14 18.38 -5.96 -14.26
CA ALA A 14 18.92 -6.12 -12.92
C ALA A 14 19.10 -7.60 -12.53
N TYR A 15 20.19 -7.92 -11.81
CA TYR A 15 20.41 -9.25 -11.26
C TYR A 15 19.65 -9.48 -9.95
N ARG A 16 19.43 -8.41 -9.18
CA ARG A 16 18.66 -8.39 -7.93
C ARG A 16 17.79 -7.15 -7.86
N TYR A 17 16.68 -7.26 -7.14
CA TYR A 17 15.87 -6.11 -6.82
C TYR A 17 16.60 -5.17 -5.88
N PRO A 18 16.51 -3.85 -6.11
CA PRO A 18 17.14 -2.87 -5.23
C PRO A 18 16.37 -2.67 -3.92
N SER A 19 15.11 -3.10 -3.81
CA SER A 19 14.26 -2.84 -2.64
C SER A 19 14.39 -3.90 -1.57
N VAL A 20 14.65 -3.47 -0.33
CA VAL A 20 14.71 -4.32 0.86
C VAL A 20 13.36 -4.98 1.16
N SER A 21 12.25 -4.30 0.89
CA SER A 21 10.91 -4.83 1.10
C SER A 21 10.61 -6.08 0.26
N TYR A 22 11.29 -6.20 -0.88
CA TYR A 22 11.13 -7.33 -1.79
C TYR A 22 12.02 -8.53 -1.44
N GLN A 23 13.09 -8.31 -0.70
CA GLN A 23 14.04 -9.39 -0.39
C GLN A 23 13.39 -10.49 0.45
N ASP A 24 12.50 -10.15 1.36
CA ASP A 24 11.81 -11.12 2.18
C ASP A 24 10.82 -11.98 1.37
N ILE A 25 10.10 -11.36 0.44
CA ILE A 25 9.21 -12.08 -0.47
C ILE A 25 10.02 -12.89 -1.49
N ALA A 26 11.14 -12.38 -1.97
CA ALA A 26 12.04 -13.08 -2.87
C ALA A 26 12.67 -14.32 -2.21
N LEU A 27 13.03 -14.25 -0.94
CA LEU A 27 13.52 -15.40 -0.16
C LEU A 27 12.44 -16.48 -0.02
N TRP A 28 11.21 -16.10 0.18
CA TRP A 28 10.09 -17.02 0.30
C TRP A 28 9.69 -17.64 -1.04
N LYS A 29 9.72 -16.86 -2.12
CA LYS A 29 9.32 -17.30 -3.46
C LYS A 29 10.50 -17.80 -4.31
N GLY A 30 11.74 -17.64 -3.83
CA GLY A 30 12.98 -18.04 -4.48
C GLY A 30 13.53 -17.00 -5.46
N GLU A 31 14.75 -17.25 -5.93
CA GLU A 31 15.50 -16.31 -6.80
C GLU A 31 14.82 -16.00 -8.14
N GLN A 32 13.90 -16.84 -8.59
CA GLN A 32 13.16 -16.64 -9.84
C GLN A 32 12.34 -15.35 -9.88
N TYR A 33 12.05 -14.74 -8.72
CA TYR A 33 11.35 -13.45 -8.63
C TYR A 33 12.22 -12.24 -8.96
N GLN A 34 13.49 -12.44 -9.24
CA GLN A 34 14.42 -11.36 -9.56
C GLN A 34 14.52 -11.06 -11.06
N LYS A 35 14.01 -11.95 -11.92
CA LYS A 35 14.04 -11.80 -13.39
C LYS A 35 12.80 -12.36 -14.04
N GLY A 36 12.45 -11.81 -15.21
CA GLY A 36 11.43 -12.33 -16.08
C GLY A 36 10.02 -11.85 -15.80
N ALA A 37 9.04 -12.62 -16.21
CA ALA A 37 7.62 -12.30 -16.07
C ALA A 37 7.03 -12.95 -14.82
N HIS A 38 6.30 -12.16 -14.04
CA HIS A 38 5.54 -12.61 -12.88
C HIS A 38 4.07 -12.34 -13.13
N LEU A 39 3.25 -13.38 -13.05
CA LEU A 39 1.81 -13.30 -13.20
C LEU A 39 1.17 -13.36 -11.82
N LEU A 40 0.42 -12.33 -11.46
CA LEU A 40 -0.28 -12.21 -10.21
C LEU A 40 -1.79 -12.14 -10.46
N PRO A 41 -2.62 -12.83 -9.67
CA PRO A 41 -4.05 -12.70 -9.78
C PRO A 41 -4.46 -11.25 -9.42
N PHE A 42 -5.43 -10.72 -10.16
CA PHE A 42 -6.02 -9.42 -9.88
C PHE A 42 -7.50 -9.60 -9.54
N PHE A 43 -7.91 -9.08 -8.41
CA PHE A 43 -9.31 -9.03 -7.98
C PHE A 43 -9.58 -7.73 -7.22
N ARG A 44 -10.68 -7.07 -7.55
CA ARG A 44 -11.15 -5.89 -6.82
C ARG A 44 -12.66 -5.90 -6.70
N ALA A 45 -13.15 -5.74 -5.47
CA ALA A 45 -14.53 -5.44 -5.16
C ALA A 45 -14.65 -4.00 -4.68
N GLN A 46 -15.59 -3.23 -5.24
CA GLN A 46 -15.85 -1.85 -4.85
C GLN A 46 -17.34 -1.64 -4.58
N ILE A 47 -17.62 -1.03 -3.44
CA ILE A 47 -18.96 -0.55 -3.06
C ILE A 47 -18.90 0.97 -3.00
N SER A 48 -19.70 1.63 -3.85
CA SER A 48 -19.76 3.09 -3.93
C SER A 48 -21.02 3.61 -3.27
N MET A 49 -20.87 4.55 -2.34
CA MET A 49 -21.93 5.20 -1.58
C MET A 49 -21.75 6.72 -1.63
N LYS A 50 -22.51 7.42 -2.47
CA LYS A 50 -22.42 8.89 -2.65
C LYS A 50 -20.96 9.38 -2.80
N SER A 51 -20.35 9.76 -1.70
CA SER A 51 -19.00 10.34 -1.64
C SER A 51 -17.95 9.40 -1.01
N VAL A 52 -18.30 8.12 -0.79
CA VAL A 52 -17.41 7.14 -0.18
C VAL A 52 -17.37 5.88 -1.03
N ASP A 53 -16.17 5.42 -1.32
CA ASP A 53 -15.89 4.13 -1.93
C ASP A 53 -15.18 3.22 -0.92
N LEU A 54 -15.71 2.00 -0.76
CA LEU A 54 -15.06 0.93 -0.03
C LEU A 54 -14.49 -0.07 -1.03
N ILE A 55 -13.20 -0.36 -0.93
CA ILE A 55 -12.48 -1.23 -1.85
C ILE A 55 -11.87 -2.39 -1.09
N LEU A 56 -12.00 -3.60 -1.62
CA LEU A 56 -11.42 -4.83 -1.11
C LEU A 56 -10.70 -5.57 -2.24
N GLY A 57 -9.55 -6.17 -1.96
CA GLY A 57 -8.68 -6.84 -2.91
C GLY A 57 -7.57 -5.93 -3.39
N ASN A 58 -7.29 -5.88 -4.70
CA ASN A 58 -6.29 -4.96 -5.23
C ASN A 58 -6.79 -3.51 -5.14
N ILE A 59 -6.17 -2.72 -4.29
CA ILE A 59 -6.59 -1.37 -3.97
C ILE A 59 -6.09 -0.35 -4.99
N TYR A 60 -6.63 0.88 -4.96
CA TYR A 60 -6.25 1.96 -5.87
C TYR A 60 -5.06 2.76 -5.33
N GLY A 61 -4.40 3.49 -6.23
CA GLY A 61 -3.42 4.52 -5.91
C GLY A 61 -1.97 4.08 -6.01
N GLY A 62 -1.72 2.78 -6.01
CA GLY A 62 -0.34 2.28 -6.09
C GLY A 62 0.54 2.86 -4.99
N SER A 63 1.84 2.95 -5.23
CA SER A 63 2.81 3.43 -4.26
C SER A 63 2.78 4.95 -4.02
N ASN A 64 2.15 5.74 -4.91
CA ASN A 64 2.00 7.19 -4.73
C ASN A 64 0.55 7.57 -4.43
N ARG A 65 0.22 7.68 -3.17
CA ARG A 65 -1.10 8.11 -2.68
C ARG A 65 -1.15 9.60 -2.36
N GLY A 66 -0.38 10.40 -3.09
CA GLY A 66 -0.20 11.83 -2.81
C GLY A 66 0.58 12.10 -1.52
N LEU A 67 1.35 11.13 -1.06
CA LEU A 67 2.23 11.28 0.09
C LEU A 67 3.40 12.22 -0.23
N ILE A 68 3.84 12.97 0.78
CA ILE A 68 5.08 13.76 0.67
C ILE A 68 6.29 12.85 0.52
N ALA A 69 7.36 13.37 -0.09
CA ALA A 69 8.57 12.61 -0.38
C ALA A 69 9.15 11.82 0.81
N PRO A 70 9.19 12.33 2.05
CA PRO A 70 9.68 11.54 3.18
C PRO A 70 8.83 10.32 3.57
N LEU A 71 7.55 10.30 3.18
CA LEU A 71 6.65 9.17 3.41
C LEU A 71 6.51 8.25 2.20
N TYR A 72 7.06 8.64 1.06
CA TYR A 72 6.93 7.93 -0.20
C TYR A 72 8.23 7.25 -0.61
N ASN A 73 8.18 5.95 -0.88
CA ASN A 73 9.32 5.22 -1.45
C ASN A 73 9.12 5.05 -2.97
N PRO A 74 9.85 5.80 -3.82
CA PRO A 74 9.69 5.75 -5.27
C PRO A 74 10.13 4.42 -5.90
N GLU A 75 10.94 3.61 -5.23
CA GLU A 75 11.36 2.29 -5.71
C GLU A 75 10.17 1.34 -5.86
N LEU A 76 9.15 1.50 -5.03
CA LEU A 76 7.93 0.68 -5.08
C LEU A 76 7.19 0.81 -6.42
N ASN A 77 7.34 1.91 -7.15
CA ASN A 77 6.78 2.05 -8.50
C ASN A 77 7.36 1.04 -9.50
N LEU A 78 8.54 0.50 -9.23
CA LEU A 78 9.26 -0.41 -10.10
C LEU A 78 9.32 -1.84 -9.56
N THR A 79 9.14 -2.00 -8.26
CA THR A 79 9.47 -3.25 -7.56
C THR A 79 8.33 -3.86 -6.76
N ALA A 80 7.29 -3.10 -6.41
CA ALA A 80 6.19 -3.61 -5.62
C ALA A 80 5.20 -4.44 -6.44
N ASP A 81 4.67 -5.49 -5.83
CA ASP A 81 3.46 -6.17 -6.27
C ASP A 81 2.25 -5.21 -6.17
N PRO A 82 1.15 -5.45 -6.90
CA PRO A 82 -0.07 -4.68 -6.71
C PRO A 82 -0.52 -4.74 -5.26
N GLU A 83 -0.72 -3.57 -4.66
CA GLU A 83 -1.19 -3.47 -3.27
C GLU A 83 -2.52 -4.20 -3.10
N THR A 84 -2.62 -5.01 -2.05
CA THR A 84 -3.80 -5.85 -1.79
C THR A 84 -4.25 -5.71 -0.36
N GLY A 85 -5.54 -5.39 -0.17
CA GLY A 85 -6.07 -5.21 1.17
C GLY A 85 -7.43 -4.51 1.17
N PHE A 86 -7.56 -3.49 1.99
CA PHE A 86 -8.78 -2.71 2.14
C PHE A 86 -8.49 -1.22 2.01
N GLN A 87 -9.37 -0.48 1.35
CA GLN A 87 -9.23 0.95 1.16
C GLN A 87 -10.57 1.67 1.28
N VAL A 88 -10.52 2.84 1.87
CA VAL A 88 -11.63 3.79 1.93
C VAL A 88 -11.22 5.06 1.20
N LEU A 89 -11.91 5.39 0.12
CA LEU A 89 -11.79 6.67 -0.56
C LEU A 89 -13.01 7.51 -0.23
N ALA A 90 -12.80 8.76 0.16
CA ALA A 90 -13.90 9.69 0.35
C ALA A 90 -13.58 11.06 -0.26
N GLY A 91 -14.58 11.62 -0.97
CA GLY A 91 -14.50 12.94 -1.59
C GLY A 91 -15.73 13.77 -1.22
N ALA A 92 -15.54 14.79 -0.40
CA ALA A 92 -16.58 15.73 0.00
C ALA A 92 -16.12 17.18 -0.21
N PRO A 93 -17.02 18.18 -0.20
CA PRO A 93 -16.64 19.57 -0.34
C PRO A 93 -15.57 20.05 0.65
N TRP A 94 -15.48 19.41 1.83
CA TRP A 94 -14.61 19.80 2.92
C TRP A 94 -13.44 18.84 3.15
N ILE A 95 -13.42 17.63 2.52
CA ILE A 95 -12.35 16.64 2.70
C ILE A 95 -12.15 15.80 1.44
N ASP A 96 -10.89 15.49 1.14
CA ASP A 96 -10.50 14.31 0.39
C ASP A 96 -9.77 13.37 1.35
N LEU A 97 -10.04 12.07 1.26
CA LEU A 97 -9.49 11.04 2.12
C LEU A 97 -9.16 9.80 1.31
N ASP A 98 -7.97 9.27 1.53
CA ASP A 98 -7.53 7.92 1.16
C ASP A 98 -6.97 7.26 2.41
N ALA A 99 -7.66 6.23 2.89
CA ALA A 99 -7.21 5.42 4.02
C ALA A 99 -7.14 3.96 3.58
N TRP A 100 -6.01 3.28 3.85
CA TRP A 100 -5.79 1.94 3.35
C TRP A 100 -5.01 1.06 4.31
N ILE A 101 -5.16 -0.25 4.14
CA ILE A 101 -4.24 -1.26 4.57
C ILE A 101 -3.80 -2.06 3.34
N ASP A 102 -2.49 -2.19 3.15
CA ASP A 102 -1.85 -3.04 2.16
C ASP A 102 -1.23 -4.23 2.87
N TRP A 103 -1.76 -5.42 2.61
CA TRP A 103 -1.28 -6.66 3.21
C TRP A 103 -0.21 -7.29 2.32
N GLN A 104 1.02 -7.08 2.67
CA GLN A 104 2.19 -7.51 1.89
C GLN A 104 2.52 -8.98 2.11
N SER A 105 2.30 -9.50 3.32
CA SER A 105 2.55 -10.89 3.66
C SER A 105 1.55 -11.38 4.70
N PHE A 106 0.74 -12.38 4.34
CA PHE A 106 -0.12 -13.10 5.27
C PHE A 106 0.64 -14.27 5.87
N ILE A 107 0.37 -14.58 7.14
CA ILE A 107 0.89 -15.77 7.79
C ILE A 107 -0.23 -16.71 8.19
N PHE A 108 0.03 -18.01 8.01
CA PHE A 108 -0.76 -19.10 8.57
C PHE A 108 0.06 -19.78 9.67
N ARG A 109 -0.59 -20.63 10.43
CA ARG A 109 0.09 -21.42 11.44
C ARG A 109 1.21 -22.26 10.78
N ASP A 110 2.41 -22.22 11.37
CA ASP A 110 3.61 -22.93 10.92
C ASP A 110 4.32 -22.37 9.67
N ASP A 111 3.91 -21.17 9.20
CA ASP A 111 4.66 -20.47 8.16
C ASP A 111 6.06 -20.04 8.66
N THR A 112 7.00 -19.97 7.71
CA THR A 112 8.42 -19.65 7.97
C THR A 112 8.77 -18.19 7.69
N HIS A 113 7.79 -17.33 7.49
CA HIS A 113 7.95 -15.89 7.24
C HIS A 113 7.08 -15.08 8.20
N GLN A 114 7.38 -13.80 8.35
CA GLN A 114 6.64 -12.90 9.20
C GLN A 114 5.46 -12.26 8.46
N GLU A 115 4.38 -11.99 9.18
CA GLU A 115 3.33 -11.09 8.70
C GLU A 115 3.91 -9.70 8.42
N ALA A 116 3.43 -9.07 7.34
CA ALA A 116 3.80 -7.70 7.02
C ALA A 116 2.62 -6.97 6.37
N PHE A 117 2.34 -5.78 6.88
CA PHE A 117 1.36 -4.89 6.28
C PHE A 117 1.72 -3.42 6.49
N THR A 118 1.20 -2.58 5.60
CA THR A 118 1.31 -1.12 5.69
C THR A 118 -0.08 -0.54 5.83
N VAL A 119 -0.26 0.33 6.82
CA VAL A 119 -1.48 1.14 7.00
C VAL A 119 -1.14 2.58 6.67
N GLY A 120 -1.97 3.21 5.87
CA GLY A 120 -1.76 4.59 5.51
C GLY A 120 -3.04 5.43 5.53
N LEU A 121 -2.84 6.72 5.71
CA LEU A 121 -3.85 7.75 5.65
C LEU A 121 -3.27 8.96 4.90
N SER A 122 -3.97 9.41 3.87
CA SER A 122 -3.69 10.67 3.19
C SER A 122 -4.98 11.48 3.12
N THR A 123 -4.97 12.67 3.71
CA THR A 123 -6.15 13.54 3.74
C THR A 123 -5.80 14.95 3.26
N ARG A 124 -6.81 15.65 2.77
CA ARG A 124 -6.78 17.09 2.56
C ARG A 124 -8.06 17.70 3.14
N PHE A 125 -7.95 18.43 4.23
CA PHE A 125 -9.05 19.22 4.79
C PHE A 125 -9.14 20.54 4.03
N LYS A 126 -10.19 20.73 3.22
CA LYS A 126 -10.42 21.91 2.38
C LYS A 126 -10.99 23.02 3.22
N LEU A 127 -10.34 24.17 3.23
CA LEU A 127 -10.69 25.31 4.08
C LEU A 127 -11.64 26.29 3.43
N ASN A 128 -11.85 26.19 2.13
CA ASN A 128 -12.71 27.08 1.38
C ASN A 128 -13.60 26.32 0.38
N ALA A 129 -14.64 27.01 -0.11
CA ALA A 129 -15.62 26.40 -1.00
C ALA A 129 -14.99 25.96 -2.34
N PRO A 130 -15.52 24.88 -2.97
CA PRO A 130 -15.04 24.43 -4.27
C PRO A 130 -15.13 25.46 -5.41
N SER A 131 -16.05 26.44 -5.27
CA SER A 131 -16.24 27.54 -6.22
C SER A 131 -15.27 28.72 -6.04
N SER A 132 -14.40 28.68 -5.03
CA SER A 132 -13.41 29.73 -4.77
C SER A 132 -12.33 29.74 -5.86
N THR A 133 -11.87 30.93 -6.24
CA THR A 133 -10.73 31.09 -7.16
C THR A 133 -9.39 30.71 -6.54
N PHE A 134 -9.35 30.67 -5.21
CA PHE A 134 -8.20 30.30 -4.41
C PHE A 134 -8.55 29.07 -3.57
N HIS A 135 -7.69 28.05 -3.58
CA HIS A 135 -7.88 26.82 -2.82
C HIS A 135 -6.82 26.69 -1.72
N CYS A 136 -7.29 26.51 -0.50
CA CYS A 136 -6.46 26.27 0.67
C CYS A 136 -6.91 24.98 1.35
N TYR A 137 -5.96 24.17 1.80
CA TYR A 137 -6.22 22.92 2.52
C TYR A 137 -5.13 22.61 3.53
N ILE A 138 -5.48 21.82 4.53
CA ILE A 138 -4.55 21.25 5.50
C ILE A 138 -4.40 19.76 5.15
N PRO A 139 -3.23 19.31 4.67
CA PRO A 139 -2.95 17.89 4.53
C PRO A 139 -2.60 17.29 5.90
N LEU A 140 -3.09 16.07 6.14
CA LEU A 140 -2.64 15.19 7.22
C LEU A 140 -2.34 13.85 6.61
N GLN A 141 -1.13 13.34 6.84
CA GLN A 141 -0.65 12.08 6.31
C GLN A 141 -0.03 11.24 7.41
N ILE A 142 -0.37 9.96 7.43
CA ILE A 142 0.17 8.98 8.37
C ILE A 142 0.50 7.72 7.59
N LEU A 143 1.66 7.13 7.88
CA LEU A 143 2.07 5.83 7.35
C LEU A 143 2.63 5.00 8.50
N ALA A 144 2.11 3.78 8.67
CA ALA A 144 2.60 2.81 9.62
C ALA A 144 2.90 1.49 8.92
N GLN A 145 4.06 0.93 9.16
CA GLN A 145 4.46 -0.39 8.69
C GLN A 145 4.60 -1.33 9.88
N HIS A 146 3.99 -2.49 9.77
CA HIS A 146 4.04 -3.55 10.79
C HIS A 146 4.67 -4.81 10.21
N ARG A 147 5.50 -5.48 11.03
CA ARG A 147 6.10 -6.77 10.72
C ARG A 147 6.14 -7.63 11.96
N GLY A 148 5.77 -8.90 11.80
CA GLY A 148 5.70 -9.90 12.87
C GLY A 148 4.35 -9.94 13.57
N GLY A 149 4.02 -11.05 14.21
CA GLY A 149 2.73 -11.26 14.89
C GLY A 149 2.78 -12.38 15.93
N GLU A 150 1.67 -12.57 16.65
CA GLU A 150 1.58 -13.54 17.75
C GLU A 150 1.75 -14.99 17.31
N ILE A 151 1.40 -15.33 16.07
CA ILE A 151 1.53 -16.67 15.51
C ILE A 151 2.83 -16.88 14.73
N ASP A 152 3.69 -15.87 14.73
CA ASP A 152 4.99 -15.92 14.07
C ASP A 152 5.88 -16.96 14.73
N THR A 153 6.42 -17.88 13.90
CA THR A 153 7.37 -18.90 14.34
C THR A 153 8.82 -18.43 14.32
N ILE A 154 9.09 -17.27 13.73
CA ILE A 154 10.42 -16.67 13.64
C ILE A 154 10.77 -15.95 14.94
N ARG A 155 11.42 -16.66 15.84
CA ARG A 155 11.79 -16.13 17.17
C ARG A 155 13.01 -15.19 17.15
N GLU A 156 13.74 -15.14 16.05
CA GLU A 156 14.95 -14.33 15.91
C GLU A 156 14.66 -12.86 15.55
N SER A 157 13.48 -12.57 15.04
CA SER A 157 13.05 -11.22 14.65
C SER A 157 11.92 -10.74 15.56
N SER A 158 12.12 -9.64 16.24
CA SER A 158 11.09 -9.01 17.08
C SER A 158 9.98 -8.43 16.23
N VAL A 159 8.78 -8.34 16.79
CA VAL A 159 7.67 -7.55 16.23
C VAL A 159 8.12 -6.09 16.10
N GLN A 160 7.94 -5.52 14.92
CA GLN A 160 8.31 -4.13 14.63
C GLN A 160 7.10 -3.35 14.12
N THR A 161 6.93 -2.15 14.64
CA THR A 161 5.99 -1.18 14.10
C THR A 161 6.69 0.16 13.96
N LEU A 162 6.77 0.64 12.73
CA LEU A 162 7.33 1.94 12.39
C LEU A 162 6.19 2.86 11.97
N MET A 163 6.16 4.09 12.48
CA MET A 163 5.12 5.06 12.13
C MET A 163 5.73 6.44 11.89
N ASN A 164 5.30 7.06 10.80
CA ASN A 164 5.64 8.43 10.44
C ASN A 164 4.39 9.20 10.05
N GLY A 165 4.44 10.52 10.18
CA GLY A 165 3.34 11.39 9.78
C GLY A 165 3.82 12.75 9.31
N ALA A 166 2.92 13.46 8.62
CA ALA A 166 3.14 14.81 8.14
C ALA A 166 1.86 15.62 8.22
N VAL A 167 2.02 16.89 8.52
CA VAL A 167 0.97 17.90 8.46
C VAL A 167 1.54 19.15 7.81
N GLY A 168 0.71 19.89 7.08
CA GLY A 168 1.13 21.11 6.37
C GLY A 168 -0.03 22.04 6.07
N ALA A 169 0.20 23.04 5.25
CA ALA A 169 -0.80 23.97 4.72
C ALA A 169 -0.41 24.45 3.32
#